data_389a4650dae3d10405c443c3300345da
#
_entry.id   389a4650dae3d10405c443c3300345da
#
_cell.length_a   1.000
_cell.length_b   1.000
_cell.length_c   1.000
_cell.angle_alpha   90.00
_cell.angle_beta   90.00
_cell.angle_gamma   90.00
#
_symmetry.space_group_name_H-M   'P 1'
#
loop_
_entity.id
_entity.type
_entity.pdbx_description
1 polymer ?
#
loop_
_entity_poly.entity_id
_entity_poly.type
_entity_poly.pdbx_seq_one_letter_code
_entity_poly.pdbx_strand_id
1 'polypeptide(L)'
;RLQFSDLFINRKAERKFEKIDTDTYMGEVKFENTIERGTGTAMPRQIERVPRGTTFDFLLIYNIENEEELNEDMEVLAQGFRLLQLDYLGGHGSRGYGRVSFSDFFIERIDIETGDREPLDDLADIMDKAVL
;
A
#
# COMPACT_ATOMS: atom_id res chain seq x y z
N ARG A 1 8.51 4.69 16.40
CA ARG A 1 7.10 5.09 16.57
C ARG A 1 6.14 4.36 15.61
N LEU A 2 6.54 4.12 14.34
CA LEU A 2 5.69 3.50 13.32
C LEU A 2 5.93 1.99 13.22
N GLN A 3 4.83 1.22 13.15
CA GLN A 3 4.85 -0.21 12.89
C GLN A 3 3.90 -0.52 11.74
N PHE A 4 4.45 -1.03 10.64
CA PHE A 4 3.70 -1.47 9.47
C PHE A 4 3.41 -2.96 9.60
N SER A 5 2.17 -3.33 9.39
CA SER A 5 1.75 -4.73 9.33
C SER A 5 1.75 -5.24 7.90
N ASP A 6 1.71 -6.56 7.74
CA ASP A 6 1.51 -7.18 6.43
C ASP A 6 0.18 -6.75 5.82
N LEU A 7 0.17 -6.59 4.51
CA LEU A 7 -1.02 -6.23 3.76
C LEU A 7 -1.76 -7.49 3.31
N PHE A 8 -3.03 -7.58 3.67
CA PHE A 8 -3.89 -8.67 3.22
C PHE A 8 -4.88 -8.18 2.18
N ILE A 9 -5.16 -9.04 1.20
CA ILE A 9 -6.16 -8.72 0.19
C ILE A 9 -7.53 -8.60 0.86
N ASN A 10 -8.21 -7.49 0.56
CA ASN A 10 -9.55 -7.25 1.06
C ASN A 10 -10.53 -8.32 0.53
N ARG A 11 -11.41 -8.85 1.40
CA ARG A 11 -12.37 -9.91 1.05
C ARG A 11 -13.30 -9.56 -0.11
N LYS A 12 -13.60 -8.26 -0.33
CA LYS A 12 -14.42 -7.83 -1.47
C LYS A 12 -13.63 -7.92 -2.77
N ALA A 13 -12.34 -7.59 -2.73
CA ALA A 13 -11.43 -7.74 -3.87
C ALA A 13 -11.22 -9.23 -4.20
N GLU A 14 -10.99 -10.07 -3.19
CA GLU A 14 -10.87 -11.51 -3.34
C GLU A 14 -12.06 -12.11 -4.12
N ARG A 15 -13.29 -11.85 -3.67
CA ARG A 15 -14.51 -12.31 -4.35
C ARG A 15 -14.67 -11.78 -5.78
N LYS A 16 -14.10 -10.62 -6.09
CA LYS A 16 -14.10 -10.09 -7.45
C LYS A 16 -13.16 -10.89 -8.35
N PHE A 17 -11.99 -11.25 -7.83
CA PHE A 17 -10.99 -12.01 -8.58
C PHE A 17 -11.35 -13.50 -8.74
N GLU A 18 -12.07 -14.10 -7.79
CA GLU A 18 -12.61 -15.47 -7.94
C GLU A 18 -13.48 -15.65 -9.20
N LYS A 19 -14.04 -14.55 -9.73
CA LYS A 19 -14.88 -14.54 -10.93
C LYS A 19 -14.13 -14.20 -12.22
N ILE A 20 -12.85 -13.86 -12.12
CA ILE A 20 -11.98 -13.49 -13.24
C ILE A 20 -10.99 -14.63 -13.43
N ASP A 21 -10.87 -15.11 -14.67
CA ASP A 21 -9.84 -16.07 -15.05
C ASP A 21 -8.48 -15.35 -15.02
N THR A 22 -7.67 -15.69 -14.02
CA THR A 22 -6.32 -15.16 -13.83
C THR A 22 -5.28 -16.23 -14.08
N ASP A 23 -4.07 -15.86 -14.53
CA ASP A 23 -3.00 -16.82 -14.87
C ASP A 23 -2.56 -17.68 -13.67
N THR A 24 -2.61 -17.05 -12.47
CA THR A 24 -2.31 -17.71 -11.19
C THR A 24 -3.39 -17.35 -10.18
N TYR A 25 -3.39 -17.95 -8.99
CA TYR A 25 -4.33 -17.56 -7.93
C TYR A 25 -4.14 -16.09 -7.58
N MET A 26 -5.09 -15.26 -8.01
CA MET A 26 -5.11 -13.80 -7.80
C MET A 26 -3.89 -13.05 -8.35
N GLY A 27 -3.23 -13.60 -9.37
CA GLY A 27 -2.03 -13.03 -10.00
C GLY A 27 -2.10 -12.99 -11.52
N GLU A 28 -1.30 -12.13 -12.12
CA GLU A 28 -1.03 -12.07 -13.55
C GLU A 28 0.42 -12.45 -13.82
N VAL A 29 0.66 -13.27 -14.86
CA VAL A 29 2.02 -13.58 -15.34
C VAL A 29 2.33 -12.68 -16.54
N LYS A 30 3.37 -11.88 -16.41
CA LYS A 30 3.87 -11.04 -17.49
C LYS A 30 5.22 -11.54 -17.99
N PHE A 31 5.32 -11.69 -19.31
CA PHE A 31 6.57 -12.03 -19.97
C PHE A 31 7.37 -10.78 -20.27
N GLU A 32 8.64 -10.78 -19.87
CA GLU A 32 9.59 -9.69 -20.13
C GLU A 32 10.89 -10.25 -20.69
N ASN A 33 11.58 -9.45 -21.49
CA ASN A 33 12.90 -9.79 -21.99
C ASN A 33 13.95 -8.86 -21.37
N THR A 34 15.03 -9.46 -20.92
CA THR A 34 16.26 -8.75 -20.58
C THR A 34 17.27 -9.00 -21.72
N ILE A 35 17.85 -7.94 -22.26
CA ILE A 35 18.87 -8.06 -23.30
C ILE A 35 20.22 -7.89 -22.63
N GLU A 36 21.07 -8.88 -22.75
CA GLU A 36 22.47 -8.78 -22.35
C GLU A 36 23.22 -7.89 -23.36
N ARG A 37 23.70 -6.76 -22.88
CA ARG A 37 24.28 -5.74 -23.77
C ARG A 37 25.58 -6.16 -24.45
N GLY A 38 26.34 -7.09 -23.83
CA GLY A 38 27.60 -7.61 -24.38
C GLY A 38 27.41 -8.56 -25.55
N THR A 39 26.43 -9.43 -25.48
CA THR A 39 26.18 -10.50 -26.46
C THR A 39 24.97 -10.23 -27.37
N GLY A 40 24.11 -9.28 -27.02
CA GLY A 40 22.84 -9.04 -27.70
C GLY A 40 21.78 -10.12 -27.46
N THR A 41 22.06 -11.08 -26.57
CA THR A 41 21.17 -12.21 -26.32
C THR A 41 19.96 -11.79 -25.50
N ALA A 42 18.75 -12.14 -25.96
CA ALA A 42 17.53 -11.94 -25.21
C ALA A 42 17.33 -13.06 -24.19
N MET A 43 17.12 -12.70 -22.94
CA MET A 43 16.80 -13.63 -21.85
C MET A 43 15.34 -13.41 -21.44
N PRO A 44 14.40 -14.26 -21.91
CA PRO A 44 13.01 -14.17 -21.51
C PRO A 44 12.85 -14.57 -20.04
N ARG A 45 11.99 -13.86 -19.32
CA ARG A 45 11.63 -14.17 -17.94
C ARG A 45 10.15 -13.94 -17.70
N GLN A 46 9.60 -14.67 -16.77
CA GLN A 46 8.25 -14.50 -16.29
C GLN A 46 8.28 -13.73 -14.97
N ILE A 47 7.40 -12.77 -14.85
CA ILE A 47 7.21 -12.00 -13.62
C ILE A 47 5.75 -12.12 -13.24
N GLU A 48 5.49 -12.63 -12.04
CA GLU A 48 4.17 -12.61 -11.44
C GLU A 48 3.94 -11.25 -10.79
N ARG A 49 2.76 -10.70 -10.98
CA ARG A 49 2.35 -9.43 -10.41
C ARG A 49 0.92 -9.44 -9.92
N VAL A 50 0.65 -8.55 -8.97
CA VAL A 50 -0.71 -8.27 -8.51
C VAL A 50 -1.50 -7.58 -9.61
N PRO A 51 -2.72 -8.06 -9.95
CA PRO A 51 -3.56 -7.42 -10.95
C PRO A 51 -3.99 -6.01 -10.56
N ARG A 52 -4.17 -5.16 -11.56
CA ARG A 52 -4.65 -3.79 -11.36
C ARG A 52 -6.03 -3.79 -10.69
N GLY A 53 -6.20 -2.95 -9.68
CA GLY A 53 -7.45 -2.78 -8.96
C GLY A 53 -7.65 -3.77 -7.81
N THR A 54 -6.59 -4.50 -7.44
CA THR A 54 -6.58 -5.26 -6.20
C THR A 54 -6.52 -4.30 -5.01
N THR A 55 -7.41 -4.50 -4.05
CA THR A 55 -7.48 -3.71 -2.81
C THR A 55 -6.93 -4.53 -1.66
N PHE A 56 -6.09 -3.90 -0.86
CA PHE A 56 -5.50 -4.48 0.35
C PHE A 56 -5.98 -3.71 1.56
N ASP A 57 -6.19 -4.42 2.66
CA ASP A 57 -6.39 -3.78 3.96
C ASP A 57 -5.04 -3.40 4.54
N PHE A 58 -4.90 -2.14 4.92
CA PHE A 58 -3.68 -1.54 5.43
C PHE A 58 -3.82 -1.28 6.93
N LEU A 59 -2.84 -1.71 7.71
CA LEU A 59 -2.77 -1.44 9.14
C LEU A 59 -1.42 -0.83 9.49
N LEU A 60 -1.47 0.33 10.11
CA LEU A 60 -0.32 1.04 10.66
C LEU A 60 -0.59 1.37 12.13
N ILE A 61 0.35 1.07 12.98
CA ILE A 61 0.33 1.44 14.39
C ILE A 61 1.34 2.56 14.60
N TYR A 62 0.89 3.64 15.23
CA TYR A 62 1.72 4.73 15.68
C TYR A 62 1.74 4.76 17.21
N ASN A 63 2.91 4.62 17.81
CA ASN A 63 3.07 4.73 19.25
C ASN A 63 3.23 6.19 19.64
N ILE A 64 2.26 6.73 20.37
CA ILE A 64 2.27 8.10 20.87
C ILE A 64 3.27 8.16 22.03
N GLU A 65 4.38 8.84 21.84
CA GLU A 65 5.39 9.12 22.88
C GLU A 65 5.24 10.54 23.41
N ASN A 66 4.80 11.47 22.55
CA ASN A 66 4.55 12.85 22.87
C ASN A 66 3.30 13.34 22.15
N GLU A 67 2.28 13.73 22.88
CA GLU A 67 1.00 14.22 22.35
C GLU A 67 1.15 15.51 21.50
N GLU A 68 2.11 16.37 21.86
CA GLU A 68 2.31 17.64 21.15
C GLU A 68 2.83 17.43 19.72
N GLU A 69 3.51 16.32 19.47
CA GLU A 69 4.09 15.98 18.16
C GLU A 69 3.11 15.22 17.25
N LEU A 70 2.01 14.72 17.80
CA LEU A 70 1.09 13.82 17.09
C LEU A 70 0.57 14.40 15.77
N ASN A 71 0.13 15.64 15.77
CA ASN A 71 -0.41 16.29 14.57
C ASN A 71 0.67 16.50 13.50
N GLU A 72 1.86 16.96 13.90
CA GLU A 72 2.99 17.16 12.99
C GLU A 72 3.44 15.84 12.38
N ASP A 73 3.54 14.77 13.18
CA ASP A 73 3.91 13.44 12.72
C ASP A 73 2.87 12.89 11.72
N MET A 74 1.57 13.14 11.96
CA MET A 74 0.50 12.73 11.02
C MET A 74 0.56 13.51 9.70
N GLU A 75 0.89 14.80 9.74
CA GLU A 75 1.09 15.60 8.52
C GLU A 75 2.28 15.09 7.70
N VAL A 76 3.39 14.77 8.35
CA VAL A 76 4.58 14.18 7.70
C VAL A 76 4.25 12.83 7.10
N LEU A 77 3.49 11.98 7.81
CA LEU A 77 3.04 10.68 7.32
C LEU A 77 2.12 10.82 6.11
N ALA A 78 1.16 11.74 6.15
CA ALA A 78 0.26 12.05 5.05
C ALA A 78 1.05 12.50 3.80
N GLN A 79 2.05 13.36 3.99
CA GLN A 79 2.94 13.76 2.90
C GLN A 79 3.71 12.55 2.33
N GLY A 80 4.19 11.65 3.18
CA GLY A 80 4.86 10.41 2.75
C GLY A 80 3.97 9.52 1.88
N PHE A 81 2.72 9.31 2.27
CA PHE A 81 1.75 8.56 1.45
C PHE A 81 1.42 9.26 0.13
N ARG A 82 1.31 10.59 0.14
CA ARG A 82 1.11 11.34 -1.10
C ARG A 82 2.28 11.18 -2.08
N LEU A 83 3.51 11.25 -1.59
CA LEU A 83 4.71 11.04 -2.40
C LEU A 83 4.78 9.61 -2.94
N LEU A 84 4.42 8.61 -2.14
CA LEU A 84 4.39 7.21 -2.58
C LEU A 84 3.39 6.98 -3.73
N GLN A 85 2.24 7.65 -3.73
CA GLN A 85 1.26 7.58 -4.84
C GLN A 85 1.79 8.21 -6.14
N LEU A 86 2.68 9.19 -6.03
CA LEU A 86 3.34 9.82 -7.19
C LEU A 86 4.49 8.97 -7.74
N ASP A 87 5.01 8.05 -6.95
CA ASP A 87 6.09 7.15 -7.31
C ASP A 87 5.57 5.71 -7.50
N TYR A 88 6.21 4.72 -6.91
CA TYR A 88 5.80 3.32 -6.96
C TYR A 88 6.21 2.55 -5.70
N LEU A 89 5.45 1.53 -5.38
CA LEU A 89 5.76 0.57 -4.31
C LEU A 89 6.46 -0.66 -4.89
N GLY A 90 7.56 -1.09 -4.28
CA GLY A 90 8.29 -2.29 -4.68
C GLY A 90 9.21 -2.08 -5.89
N GLY A 91 9.26 -3.04 -6.81
CA GLY A 91 10.18 -3.03 -7.94
C GLY A 91 9.52 -2.71 -9.29
N HIS A 92 10.36 -2.50 -10.31
CA HIS A 92 9.95 -2.34 -11.71
C HIS A 92 9.05 -1.11 -11.99
N GLY A 93 9.11 -0.06 -11.16
CA GLY A 93 8.33 1.15 -11.32
C GLY A 93 8.51 1.83 -12.68
N SER A 94 9.72 1.86 -13.23
CA SER A 94 10.01 2.39 -14.58
C SER A 94 9.29 1.65 -15.71
N ARG A 95 8.69 0.48 -15.42
CA ARG A 95 7.92 -0.34 -16.36
C ARG A 95 6.42 -0.33 -16.05
N GLY A 96 5.97 0.60 -15.18
CA GLY A 96 4.58 0.80 -14.83
C GLY A 96 4.04 -0.13 -13.74
N TYR A 97 4.91 -0.75 -12.95
CA TYR A 97 4.51 -1.53 -11.78
C TYR A 97 4.44 -0.67 -10.52
N GLY A 98 3.74 -1.16 -9.49
CA GLY A 98 3.74 -0.60 -8.16
C GLY A 98 2.96 0.70 -7.99
N ARG A 99 2.10 1.08 -8.93
CA ARG A 99 1.19 2.21 -8.73
C ARG A 99 0.15 1.85 -7.68
N VAL A 100 0.08 2.67 -6.65
CA VAL A 100 -0.84 2.50 -5.52
C VAL A 100 -1.64 3.78 -5.29
N SER A 101 -2.79 3.66 -4.67
CA SER A 101 -3.57 4.77 -4.12
C SER A 101 -4.10 4.37 -2.75
N PHE A 102 -4.23 5.34 -1.87
CA PHE A 102 -4.80 5.17 -0.54
C PHE A 102 -6.19 5.77 -0.49
N SER A 103 -7.08 5.20 0.31
CA SER A 103 -8.43 5.72 0.54
C SER A 103 -8.99 5.20 1.86
N ASP A 104 -10.04 5.83 2.32
CA ASP A 104 -10.85 5.37 3.45
C ASP A 104 -10.02 5.25 4.75
N PHE A 105 -9.27 6.27 5.10
CA PHE A 105 -8.52 6.29 6.35
C PHE A 105 -9.46 6.30 7.55
N PHE A 106 -9.19 5.38 8.48
CA PHE A 106 -9.84 5.32 9.78
C PHE A 106 -8.76 5.28 10.85
N ILE A 107 -8.81 6.21 11.79
CA ILE A 107 -7.82 6.32 12.87
C ILE A 107 -8.55 6.21 14.20
N GLU A 108 -8.05 5.34 15.05
CA GLU A 108 -8.53 5.22 16.43
C GLU A 108 -7.36 5.24 17.40
N ARG A 109 -7.56 5.84 18.54
CA ARG A 109 -6.67 5.76 19.69
C ARG A 109 -7.07 4.58 20.54
N ILE A 110 -6.09 3.82 21.00
CA ILE A 110 -6.30 2.72 21.92
C ILE A 110 -5.53 3.02 23.20
N ASP A 111 -6.24 3.09 24.31
CA ASP A 111 -5.61 3.14 25.61
C ASP A 111 -5.11 1.74 25.97
N ILE A 112 -3.81 1.63 26.24
CA ILE A 112 -3.16 0.33 26.47
C ILE A 112 -3.55 -0.26 27.82
N GLU A 113 -3.86 0.59 28.82
CA GLU A 113 -4.18 0.13 30.17
C GLU A 113 -5.64 -0.32 30.28
N THR A 114 -6.57 0.43 29.69
CA THR A 114 -8.00 0.16 29.77
C THR A 114 -8.52 -0.65 28.59
N GLY A 115 -7.86 -0.56 27.41
CA GLY A 115 -8.33 -1.14 26.17
C GLY A 115 -9.43 -0.32 25.48
N ASP A 116 -9.72 0.87 26.02
CA ASP A 116 -10.72 1.77 25.42
C ASP A 116 -10.26 2.28 24.05
N ARG A 117 -11.24 2.46 23.16
CA ARG A 117 -11.02 2.91 21.79
C ARG A 117 -11.77 4.20 21.53
N GLU A 118 -11.08 5.17 20.97
CA GLU A 118 -11.63 6.47 20.61
C GLU A 118 -11.28 6.80 19.15
N PRO A 119 -12.27 7.08 18.28
CA PRO A 119 -12.01 7.54 16.93
C PRO A 119 -11.39 8.94 16.94
N LEU A 120 -10.40 9.16 16.07
CA LEU A 120 -9.71 10.44 15.90
C LEU A 120 -10.00 10.98 14.49
N ASP A 121 -11.18 11.53 14.29
CA ASP A 121 -11.67 12.00 12.99
C ASP A 121 -10.81 13.16 12.46
N ASP A 122 -10.32 14.05 13.32
CA ASP A 122 -9.44 15.16 12.94
C ASP A 122 -8.13 14.66 12.30
N LEU A 123 -7.57 13.56 12.80
CA LEU A 123 -6.36 12.95 12.23
C LEU A 123 -6.68 12.18 10.93
N ALA A 124 -7.85 11.57 10.84
CA ALA A 124 -8.31 10.96 9.59
C ALA A 124 -8.45 12.01 8.48
N ASP A 125 -8.97 13.19 8.79
CA ASP A 125 -9.06 14.33 7.86
C ASP A 125 -7.67 14.81 7.39
N ILE A 126 -6.65 14.76 8.26
CA ILE A 126 -5.26 15.05 7.87
C ILE A 126 -4.77 14.00 6.86
N MET A 127 -5.03 12.72 7.13
CA MET A 127 -4.61 11.63 6.25
C MET A 127 -5.36 11.64 4.92
N ASP A 128 -6.62 12.03 4.89
CA ASP A 128 -7.41 12.15 3.65
C ASP A 128 -6.84 13.22 2.70
N LYS A 129 -6.08 14.21 3.19
CA LYS A 129 -5.33 15.14 2.34
C LYS A 129 -4.18 14.46 1.56
N ALA A 130 -3.78 13.25 1.97
CA ALA A 130 -2.81 12.45 1.24
C ALA A 130 -3.39 11.81 -0.02
N VAL A 131 -4.72 11.66 -0.11
CA VAL A 131 -5.40 11.05 -1.26
C VAL A 131 -5.22 11.94 -2.50
N LEU A 132 -4.84 11.31 -3.64
CA LEU A 132 -4.61 11.97 -4.94
C LEU A 132 -5.71 11.65 -5.94
#